data_13114c9abfcb7bca71deb81053b7ae6a
#
_entry.id   13114c9abfcb7bca71deb81053b7ae6a
#
_cell.length_a   1.000
_cell.length_b   1.000
_cell.length_c   1.000
_cell.angle_alpha   90.00
_cell.angle_beta   90.00
_cell.angle_gamma   90.00
#
_symmetry.space_group_name_H-M   'P 1'
#
loop_
_entity.id
_entity.type
_entity.pdbx_description
1 polymer ?
#
loop_
_entity_poly.entity_id
_entity_poly.type
_entity_poly.pdbx_seq_one_letter_code
_entity_poly.pdbx_strand_id
1 'polypeptide(L)'
;MLFHCFFVEVYTEKRPWGSFEKFNENERCTVKLLYIKPGYRLSLQYHNKRKEFWKIVRGSATVEVQNERSSLNEGDTIIIPSGAKHRIQASNSGCIVLEISYGSFDENDIVRIEDDYNRA
;
A
#
# COMPACT_ATOMS: atom_id res chain seq x y z
N MET A 1 12.55 6.07 -18.74
CA MET A 1 12.02 6.04 -17.40
C MET A 1 10.90 5.05 -17.25
N LEU A 2 10.89 4.41 -16.11
CA LEU A 2 10.02 3.28 -15.87
C LEU A 2 8.85 3.62 -14.96
N PHE A 3 8.56 4.88 -14.76
CA PHE A 3 7.53 5.30 -13.80
C PHE A 3 6.14 4.77 -14.14
N HIS A 4 5.80 4.74 -15.43
CA HIS A 4 4.48 4.25 -15.80
C HIS A 4 4.29 2.76 -15.51
N CYS A 5 5.36 1.99 -15.27
CA CYS A 5 5.24 0.60 -14.83
C CYS A 5 4.65 0.49 -13.43
N PHE A 6 4.73 1.57 -12.66
CA PHE A 6 4.29 1.62 -11.27
C PHE A 6 3.01 2.42 -11.10
N PHE A 7 2.41 2.87 -12.18
CA PHE A 7 1.18 3.64 -12.11
C PHE A 7 -0.03 2.73 -11.97
N VAL A 8 -0.89 3.10 -11.03
CA VAL A 8 -2.30 2.75 -11.08
C VAL A 8 -3.03 4.07 -11.17
N GLU A 9 -3.75 4.27 -12.26
CA GLU A 9 -4.55 5.46 -12.42
C GLU A 9 -5.84 5.31 -11.63
N VAL A 10 -6.02 6.18 -10.65
CA VAL A 10 -7.28 6.28 -9.93
C VAL A 10 -8.20 7.17 -10.73
N TYR A 11 -9.32 6.64 -11.16
CA TYR A 11 -10.30 7.40 -11.90
C TYR A 11 -11.18 8.18 -10.94
N THR A 12 -11.24 9.49 -11.11
CA THR A 12 -12.05 10.38 -10.28
C THR A 12 -13.13 11.03 -11.13
N GLU A 13 -14.36 11.04 -10.64
CA GLU A 13 -15.47 11.65 -11.36
C GLU A 13 -16.32 12.50 -10.42
N LYS A 14 -16.67 13.71 -10.88
CA LYS A 14 -17.57 14.60 -10.15
C LYS A 14 -19.01 14.32 -10.54
N ARG A 15 -19.88 14.37 -9.57
CA ARG A 15 -21.32 14.19 -9.73
C ARG A 15 -22.04 15.30 -8.97
N PRO A 16 -23.36 15.54 -9.24
CA PRO A 16 -24.08 16.60 -8.53
C PRO A 16 -24.08 16.46 -7.00
N TRP A 17 -24.00 15.21 -6.49
CA TRP A 17 -23.96 14.93 -5.06
C TRP A 17 -22.54 14.92 -4.47
N GLY A 18 -21.50 15.09 -5.28
CA GLY A 18 -20.12 15.02 -4.83
C GLY A 18 -19.21 14.40 -5.87
N SER A 19 -18.46 13.40 -5.48
CA SER A 19 -17.53 12.71 -6.39
C SER A 19 -17.31 11.28 -5.95
N PHE A 20 -16.70 10.49 -6.83
CA PHE A 20 -16.19 9.18 -6.45
C PHE A 20 -14.81 8.94 -7.06
N GLU A 21 -14.07 8.05 -6.42
CA GLU A 21 -12.81 7.52 -6.92
C GLU A 21 -13.00 6.05 -7.23
N LYS A 22 -12.55 5.63 -8.39
CA LYS A 22 -12.60 4.23 -8.78
C LYS A 22 -11.18 3.72 -8.90
N PHE A 23 -10.85 2.74 -8.07
CA PHE A 23 -9.50 2.19 -7.99
C PHE A 23 -9.30 0.99 -8.90
N ASN A 24 -10.39 0.33 -9.25
CA ASN A 24 -10.37 -0.90 -10.00
C ASN A 24 -11.70 -1.10 -10.71
N GLU A 25 -11.67 -1.66 -11.92
CA GLU A 25 -12.88 -1.97 -12.67
C GLU A 25 -12.70 -3.31 -13.38
N ASN A 26 -13.55 -4.30 -13.03
CA ASN A 26 -13.57 -5.60 -13.66
C ASN A 26 -12.23 -6.33 -13.65
N GLU A 27 -11.38 -6.01 -12.71
CA GLU A 27 -10.05 -6.58 -12.58
C GLU A 27 -9.96 -7.35 -11.27
N ARG A 28 -9.32 -8.51 -11.31
CA ARG A 28 -9.16 -9.33 -10.12
C ARG A 28 -8.25 -8.64 -9.14
N CYS A 29 -8.70 -8.53 -7.91
CA CYS A 29 -7.89 -7.93 -6.85
C CYS A 29 -8.35 -8.43 -5.47
N THR A 30 -7.48 -8.22 -4.48
CA THR A 30 -7.80 -8.45 -3.08
C THR A 30 -7.66 -7.12 -2.36
N VAL A 31 -8.66 -6.78 -1.57
CA VAL A 31 -8.73 -5.48 -0.89
C VAL A 31 -8.69 -5.69 0.62
N LYS A 32 -7.81 -4.94 1.29
CA LYS A 32 -7.69 -4.95 2.75
C LYS A 32 -7.67 -3.54 3.29
N LEU A 33 -8.14 -3.38 4.51
CA LEU A 33 -7.82 -2.22 5.33
C LEU A 33 -6.82 -2.65 6.38
N LEU A 34 -5.68 -1.98 6.42
CA LEU A 34 -4.64 -2.24 7.42
C LEU A 34 -4.78 -1.19 8.52
N TYR A 35 -5.00 -1.65 9.74
CA TYR A 35 -5.10 -0.79 10.91
C TYR A 35 -3.77 -0.90 11.66
N ILE A 36 -2.94 0.13 11.56
CA ILE A 36 -1.60 0.10 12.15
C ILE A 36 -1.58 1.00 13.37
N LYS A 37 -1.25 0.41 14.51
CA LYS A 37 -1.22 1.13 15.80
C LYS A 37 -0.16 2.22 15.79
N PRO A 38 -0.33 3.28 16.58
CA PRO A 38 0.65 4.36 16.67
C PRO A 38 2.07 3.84 16.89
N GLY A 39 2.98 4.24 16.02
CA GLY A 39 4.40 3.89 16.08
C GLY A 39 4.76 2.48 15.65
N TYR A 40 3.80 1.60 15.44
CA TYR A 40 4.08 0.25 14.98
C TYR A 40 4.43 0.24 13.49
N ARG A 41 5.15 -0.80 13.07
CA ARG A 41 5.54 -0.97 11.68
C ARG A 41 5.35 -2.40 11.24
N LEU A 42 5.09 -2.58 9.96
CA LEU A 42 5.07 -3.89 9.33
C LEU A 42 6.50 -4.38 9.11
N SER A 43 6.65 -5.64 8.75
CA SER A 43 7.95 -6.19 8.38
C SER A 43 8.50 -5.49 7.13
N LEU A 44 9.82 -5.49 6.99
CA LEU A 44 10.46 -5.18 5.72
C LEU A 44 10.32 -6.43 4.86
N GLN A 45 9.60 -6.35 3.77
CA GLN A 45 9.14 -7.51 3.02
C GLN A 45 9.04 -7.23 1.53
N TYR A 46 8.89 -8.28 0.74
CA TYR A 46 8.52 -8.17 -0.67
C TYR A 46 7.63 -9.34 -1.09
N HIS A 47 6.94 -9.15 -2.20
CA HIS A 47 6.07 -10.14 -2.82
C HIS A 47 6.51 -10.33 -4.27
N ASN A 48 6.55 -11.59 -4.73
CA ASN A 48 7.07 -11.90 -6.07
C ASN A 48 6.00 -11.82 -7.16
N LYS A 49 4.74 -12.03 -6.81
CA LYS A 49 3.68 -12.27 -7.79
C LYS A 49 2.59 -11.22 -7.82
N ARG A 50 2.74 -10.14 -7.04
CA ARG A 50 1.73 -9.10 -7.01
C ARG A 50 2.34 -7.73 -6.82
N LYS A 51 1.69 -6.74 -7.40
CA LYS A 51 1.92 -5.34 -7.04
C LYS A 51 0.77 -4.89 -6.16
N GLU A 52 1.00 -3.87 -5.37
CA GLU A 52 0.01 -3.34 -4.44
C GLU A 52 -0.14 -1.85 -4.64
N PHE A 53 -1.36 -1.38 -4.42
CA PHE A 53 -1.69 0.03 -4.33
C PHE A 53 -2.09 0.33 -2.90
N TRP A 54 -1.51 1.38 -2.31
CA TRP A 54 -1.84 1.82 -0.96
C TRP A 54 -2.35 3.24 -0.96
N LYS A 55 -3.40 3.50 -0.21
CA LYS A 55 -3.90 4.84 0.07
C LYS A 55 -4.03 5.01 1.56
N ILE A 56 -3.50 6.12 2.10
CA ILE A 56 -3.70 6.46 3.51
C ILE A 56 -5.11 6.99 3.66
N VAL A 57 -5.95 6.23 4.35
CA VAL A 57 -7.36 6.60 4.56
C VAL A 57 -7.47 7.52 5.77
N ARG A 58 -6.64 7.31 6.80
CA ARG A 58 -6.62 8.12 8.01
C ARG A 58 -5.23 8.09 8.63
N GLY A 59 -4.84 9.19 9.26
CA GLY A 59 -3.56 9.29 9.96
C GLY A 59 -2.42 9.56 9.00
N SER A 60 -1.23 9.12 9.38
CA SER A 60 -0.03 9.34 8.59
C SER A 60 1.00 8.25 8.85
N ALA A 61 1.94 8.12 7.92
CA ALA A 61 2.93 7.05 7.98
C ALA A 61 4.18 7.43 7.22
N THR A 62 5.27 6.73 7.51
CA THR A 62 6.48 6.72 6.71
C THR A 62 6.51 5.41 5.95
N VAL A 63 6.69 5.48 4.64
CA VAL A 63 6.76 4.30 3.78
C VAL A 63 8.15 4.25 3.15
N GLU A 64 8.72 3.07 3.16
CA GLU A 64 9.98 2.80 2.52
C GLU A 64 9.75 1.81 1.38
N VAL A 65 10.19 2.18 0.17
CA VAL A 65 10.12 1.32 -1.01
C VAL A 65 11.47 1.36 -1.68
N GLN A 66 12.15 0.22 -1.76
CA GLN A 66 13.47 0.11 -2.40
C GLN A 66 14.46 1.18 -1.90
N ASN A 67 14.55 1.33 -0.59
CA ASN A 67 15.44 2.27 0.11
C ASN A 67 15.06 3.76 -0.03
N GLU A 68 13.93 4.07 -0.68
CA GLU A 68 13.41 5.42 -0.71
C GLU A 68 12.33 5.58 0.35
N ARG A 69 12.44 6.64 1.14
CA ARG A 69 11.48 6.97 2.19
C ARG A 69 10.57 8.09 1.76
N SER A 70 9.30 7.94 2.08
CA SER A 70 8.29 8.97 1.83
C SER A 70 7.41 9.13 3.05
N SER A 71 7.08 10.36 3.38
CA SER A 71 6.05 10.63 4.40
C SER A 71 4.72 10.77 3.69
N LEU A 72 3.75 9.97 4.11
CA LEU A 72 2.42 9.95 3.53
C LEU A 72 1.40 10.42 4.55
N ASN A 73 0.52 11.31 4.11
CA ASN A 73 -0.58 11.83 4.91
C ASN A 73 -1.91 11.33 4.36
N GLU A 74 -2.99 11.62 5.07
CA GLU A 74 -4.33 11.24 4.65
C GLU A 74 -4.58 11.64 3.20
N GLY A 75 -5.06 10.69 2.40
CA GLY A 75 -5.32 10.87 0.97
C GLY A 75 -4.15 10.53 0.05
N ASP A 76 -2.92 10.45 0.58
CA ASP A 76 -1.76 10.12 -0.24
C ASP A 76 -1.79 8.64 -0.66
N THR A 77 -1.21 8.37 -1.83
CA THR A 77 -1.16 7.03 -2.40
C THR A 77 0.26 6.65 -2.80
N ILE A 78 0.51 5.35 -2.86
CA ILE A 78 1.79 4.83 -3.33
C ILE A 78 1.57 3.46 -3.98
N ILE A 79 2.38 3.17 -5.00
CA ILE A 79 2.41 1.86 -5.65
C ILE A 79 3.62 1.09 -5.16
N ILE A 80 3.39 -0.17 -4.80
CA ILE A 80 4.45 -1.11 -4.45
C ILE A 80 4.60 -2.09 -5.60
N PRO A 81 5.67 -1.99 -6.40
CA PRO A 81 5.86 -2.93 -7.50
C PRO A 81 6.13 -4.35 -6.99
N SER A 82 5.82 -5.33 -7.83
CA SER A 82 6.19 -6.72 -7.58
C SER A 82 7.70 -6.81 -7.37
N GLY A 83 8.12 -7.53 -6.34
CA GLY A 83 9.55 -7.70 -6.01
C GLY A 83 10.19 -6.55 -5.26
N ALA A 84 9.52 -5.43 -5.10
CA ALA A 84 10.08 -4.27 -4.40
C ALA A 84 10.02 -4.47 -2.88
N LYS A 85 11.17 -4.34 -2.23
CA LYS A 85 11.24 -4.34 -0.77
C LYS A 85 10.53 -3.12 -0.23
N HIS A 86 9.67 -3.32 0.75
CA HIS A 86 8.88 -2.21 1.29
C HIS A 86 8.52 -2.43 2.76
N ARG A 87 8.21 -1.33 3.42
CA ARG A 87 7.78 -1.30 4.82
C ARG A 87 6.98 -0.02 5.05
N ILE A 88 6.00 -0.09 5.93
CA ILE A 88 5.28 1.07 6.41
C ILE A 88 5.36 1.13 7.93
N GLN A 89 5.56 2.33 8.45
CA GLN A 89 5.51 2.62 9.88
C GLN A 89 4.49 3.71 10.14
N ALA A 90 3.53 3.45 11.00
CA ALA A 90 2.56 4.44 11.40
C ALA A 90 3.21 5.54 12.23
N SER A 91 2.71 6.76 12.07
CA SER A 91 3.07 7.88 12.93
C SER A 91 2.52 7.67 14.36
N ASN A 92 2.75 8.63 15.23
CA ASN A 92 2.22 8.61 16.59
C ASN A 92 0.69 8.67 16.64
N SER A 93 0.05 9.03 15.55
CA SER A 93 -1.42 8.99 15.43
C SER A 93 -1.95 7.65 14.92
N GLY A 94 -1.07 6.75 14.53
CA GLY A 94 -1.48 5.53 13.85
C GLY A 94 -1.88 5.81 12.41
N CYS A 95 -2.25 4.77 11.67
CA CYS A 95 -2.80 4.98 10.34
C CYS A 95 -3.71 3.83 9.92
N ILE A 96 -4.59 4.15 8.98
CA ILE A 96 -5.43 3.17 8.30
C ILE A 96 -5.06 3.24 6.82
N VAL A 97 -4.72 2.11 6.24
CA VAL A 97 -4.28 2.01 4.85
C VAL A 97 -5.24 1.14 4.06
N LEU A 98 -5.71 1.65 2.95
CA LEU A 98 -6.42 0.84 1.95
C LEU A 98 -5.35 0.17 1.09
N GLU A 99 -5.33 -1.16 1.09
CA GLU A 99 -4.38 -1.94 0.31
C GLU A 99 -5.13 -2.74 -0.75
N ILE A 100 -4.74 -2.58 -2.00
CA ILE A 100 -5.27 -3.36 -3.11
C ILE A 100 -4.13 -4.15 -3.74
N SER A 101 -4.25 -5.48 -3.70
CA SER A 101 -3.30 -6.40 -4.35
C SER A 101 -3.93 -6.85 -5.66
N TYR A 102 -3.22 -6.67 -6.76
CA TYR A 102 -3.73 -6.97 -8.09
C TYR A 102 -3.36 -8.37 -8.53
N GLY A 103 -4.31 -9.05 -9.17
CA GLY A 103 -4.14 -10.40 -9.67
C GLY A 103 -4.48 -11.47 -8.65
N SER A 104 -3.81 -12.61 -8.73
CA SER A 104 -4.01 -13.72 -7.80
C SER A 104 -3.29 -13.43 -6.49
N PHE A 105 -4.02 -13.56 -5.40
CA PHE A 105 -3.49 -13.33 -4.07
C PHE A 105 -3.14 -14.65 -3.40
N ASP A 106 -1.93 -14.73 -2.83
CA ASP A 106 -1.46 -15.86 -2.07
C ASP A 106 -0.78 -15.35 -0.80
N GLU A 107 -1.30 -15.70 0.37
CA GLU A 107 -0.74 -15.30 1.67
C GLU A 107 0.70 -15.75 1.83
N ASN A 108 1.11 -16.83 1.16
CA ASN A 108 2.46 -17.37 1.25
C ASN A 108 3.44 -16.65 0.32
N ASP A 109 2.97 -15.77 -0.55
CA ASP A 109 3.81 -14.95 -1.42
C ASP A 109 4.33 -13.75 -0.65
N ILE A 110 5.19 -14.02 0.32
CA ILE A 110 5.81 -12.99 1.14
C ILE A 110 7.19 -13.46 1.60
N VAL A 111 8.18 -12.60 1.46
CA VAL A 111 9.51 -12.80 2.04
C VAL A 111 9.75 -11.67 3.02
N ARG A 112 9.86 -12.00 4.29
CA ARG A 112 10.14 -11.04 5.36
C ARG A 112 11.64 -10.98 5.60
N ILE A 113 12.22 -9.80 5.43
CA ILE A 113 13.65 -9.55 5.61
C ILE A 113 13.94 -9.17 7.06
N GLU A 114 13.13 -8.29 7.61
CA GLU A 114 13.17 -7.85 9.00
C GLU A 114 11.75 -7.85 9.55
N ASP A 115 11.59 -8.37 10.76
CA ASP A 115 10.27 -8.45 11.36
C ASP A 115 10.38 -8.28 12.88
N ASP A 116 9.74 -7.23 13.40
CA ASP A 116 9.71 -6.96 14.84
C ASP A 116 8.95 -8.02 15.63
N TYR A 117 8.21 -8.90 14.95
CA TYR A 117 7.31 -9.89 15.55
C TYR A 117 7.84 -11.34 15.41
N ASN A 118 9.12 -11.48 15.07
CA ASN A 118 9.84 -12.77 14.99
C ASN A 118 9.28 -13.76 13.95
N ARG A 119 8.89 -13.25 12.77
CA ARG A 119 8.41 -14.09 11.66
C ARG A 119 9.40 -14.16 10.50
N ALA A 120 10.51 -13.44 10.59
CA ALA A 120 11.54 -13.44 9.56
C ALA A 120 12.47 -14.63 9.71
#